data_1e8390464dd19aa3623b2d4ca88f6b59
#
_entry.id   1e8390464dd19aa3623b2d4ca88f6b59
#
_cell.length_a   1.000
_cell.length_b   1.000
_cell.length_c   1.000
_cell.angle_alpha   90.00
_cell.angle_beta   90.00
_cell.angle_gamma   90.00
#
_symmetry.space_group_name_H-M   'P 1'
#
loop_
_entity.id
_entity.type
_entity.pdbx_description
1 polymer ?
#
loop_
_entity_poly.entity_id
_entity_poly.type
_entity_poly.pdbx_seq_one_letter_code
_entity_poly.pdbx_strand_id
1 'polypeptide(L)'
;MKTTTQNNLKKLGLIVVGLLAANIIGNFFFFRLDLTQDKRYTLSKTSLSILEEVKEPLIVDVFLKGDFPGEFKKLQTETQQLLEEFKAYNRDITFQFVNPIEDETDQEAIMQSFMERGLTPINVSVNEKGKQSQAMVFPWAIVTYKGKSTKVPLLKNLMGASTAEKVNSSVQHLEYAFANAFNTVVKDKQKKVAVIKGNGEMHDLLMADFIKQVRENYYIGTFTLDSVAKKPQESLAYLKKYDLAIIAKPTEQFSDEEKQVLDQYIINGGKTLWLVDQVNMEMDSLYNDSGTSLAFPNDLGLNDMFFKYGIRIRPDLIKDEYATPIKLATGQQGSSTQYTQYLWKYSPLIFPDFEHPITKNIEKIKFEFANPIEILKNDISKTVLLSSSKLSRPVGTPVEVSLTSVTEEPNPGEYANKGKMPVAVLLEGKFHSMYENRVLPFDDKTFATTGKSSKMIVVSDADVAKNQLDKNFQPLELGYDKWTSVLYGNKDFMMNCVNYLLDDNGLINIRSKDVSLPMLDVEKVQENYTSSQILTVGLPIVILALFGVLFTYLRKRKYSN
;
A
#
# COMPACT_ATOMS: atom_id res chain seq x y z
N MET A 1 -37.41 -60.39 -27.63
CA MET A 1 -36.03 -59.96 -27.25
C MET A 1 -35.39 -58.97 -28.23
N LYS A 2 -35.52 -59.10 -29.57
CA LYS A 2 -34.88 -58.12 -30.51
C LYS A 2 -35.40 -56.69 -30.43
N THR A 3 -36.66 -56.46 -30.15
CA THR A 3 -37.29 -55.11 -30.02
C THR A 3 -36.86 -54.35 -28.77
N THR A 4 -36.62 -55.06 -27.67
CA THR A 4 -36.15 -54.46 -26.40
C THR A 4 -34.70 -53.98 -26.51
N THR A 5 -33.87 -54.76 -27.19
CA THR A 5 -32.45 -54.44 -27.43
C THR A 5 -32.32 -53.22 -28.35
N GLN A 6 -33.14 -53.13 -29.42
CA GLN A 6 -33.16 -51.98 -30.33
C GLN A 6 -33.63 -50.70 -29.63
N ASN A 7 -34.63 -50.78 -28.77
CA ASN A 7 -35.09 -49.63 -27.99
C ASN A 7 -34.08 -49.17 -26.94
N ASN A 8 -33.34 -50.09 -26.34
CA ASN A 8 -32.27 -49.76 -25.42
C ASN A 8 -31.05 -49.12 -26.14
N LEU A 9 -30.73 -49.62 -27.37
CA LEU A 9 -29.68 -48.98 -28.18
C LEU A 9 -30.06 -47.56 -28.61
N LYS A 10 -31.32 -47.32 -29.00
CA LYS A 10 -31.83 -45.96 -29.31
C LYS A 10 -31.76 -45.03 -28.10
N LYS A 11 -32.16 -45.51 -26.91
CA LYS A 11 -32.02 -44.72 -25.66
C LYS A 11 -30.56 -44.43 -25.32
N LEU A 12 -29.66 -45.38 -25.47
CA LEU A 12 -28.23 -45.16 -25.25
C LEU A 12 -27.68 -44.13 -26.25
N GLY A 13 -28.04 -44.23 -27.53
CA GLY A 13 -27.65 -43.25 -28.54
C GLY A 13 -28.12 -41.82 -28.22
N LEU A 14 -29.38 -41.70 -27.72
CA LEU A 14 -29.95 -40.44 -27.35
C LEU A 14 -29.29 -39.81 -26.11
N ILE A 15 -28.86 -40.64 -25.14
CA ILE A 15 -28.08 -40.21 -23.98
C ILE A 15 -26.70 -39.73 -24.40
N VAL A 16 -26.01 -40.47 -25.29
CA VAL A 16 -24.68 -40.08 -25.81
C VAL A 16 -24.74 -38.76 -26.57
N VAL A 17 -25.74 -38.61 -27.46
CA VAL A 17 -25.98 -37.34 -28.18
C VAL A 17 -26.32 -36.19 -27.21
N GLY A 18 -27.14 -36.46 -26.22
CA GLY A 18 -27.44 -35.47 -25.16
C GLY A 18 -26.22 -35.03 -24.36
N LEU A 19 -25.33 -35.96 -23.99
CA LEU A 19 -24.07 -35.67 -23.31
C LEU A 19 -23.10 -34.89 -24.20
N LEU A 20 -23.00 -35.25 -25.49
CA LEU A 20 -22.17 -34.50 -26.45
C LEU A 20 -22.72 -33.08 -26.66
N ALA A 21 -24.04 -32.93 -26.82
CA ALA A 21 -24.68 -31.61 -26.92
C ALA A 21 -24.47 -30.77 -25.65
N ALA A 22 -24.65 -31.38 -24.47
CA ALA A 22 -24.39 -30.69 -23.19
C ALA A 22 -22.92 -30.27 -23.05
N ASN A 23 -21.98 -31.10 -23.53
CA ASN A 23 -20.55 -30.76 -23.50
C ASN A 23 -20.22 -29.62 -24.47
N ILE A 24 -20.80 -29.64 -25.69
CA ILE A 24 -20.63 -28.57 -26.67
C ILE A 24 -21.25 -27.27 -26.13
N ILE A 25 -22.48 -27.31 -25.60
CA ILE A 25 -23.15 -26.15 -24.99
C ILE A 25 -22.37 -25.64 -23.79
N GLY A 26 -21.82 -26.52 -22.94
CA GLY A 26 -20.98 -26.16 -21.79
C GLY A 26 -19.69 -25.45 -22.18
N ASN A 27 -19.14 -25.71 -23.39
CA ASN A 27 -18.00 -24.98 -23.93
C ASN A 27 -18.36 -23.55 -24.40
N PHE A 28 -19.61 -23.32 -24.82
CA PHE A 28 -20.08 -21.99 -25.24
C PHE A 28 -20.64 -21.16 -24.08
N PHE A 29 -21.22 -21.80 -23.08
CA PHE A 29 -21.78 -21.16 -21.88
C PHE A 29 -20.87 -21.44 -20.69
N PHE A 30 -19.71 -20.79 -20.66
CA PHE A 30 -18.79 -20.88 -19.53
C PHE A 30 -19.25 -19.90 -18.44
N PHE A 31 -19.77 -20.41 -17.33
CA PHE A 31 -20.16 -19.62 -16.17
C PHE A 31 -19.34 -20.06 -14.96
N ARG A 32 -18.58 -19.14 -14.37
CA ARG A 32 -17.84 -19.36 -13.13
C ARG A 32 -18.66 -18.88 -11.94
N LEU A 33 -18.87 -19.76 -10.99
CA LEU A 33 -19.47 -19.44 -9.69
C LEU A 33 -18.37 -19.44 -8.63
N ASP A 34 -18.08 -18.29 -8.10
CA ASP A 34 -17.25 -18.20 -6.91
C ASP A 34 -18.11 -18.52 -5.69
N LEU A 35 -17.86 -19.70 -5.11
CA LEU A 35 -18.56 -20.21 -3.92
C LEU A 35 -17.85 -19.82 -2.62
N THR A 36 -16.76 -19.06 -2.70
CA THR A 36 -16.08 -18.55 -1.50
C THR A 36 -16.89 -17.44 -0.86
N GLN A 37 -16.88 -17.39 0.46
CA GLN A 37 -17.64 -16.39 1.22
C GLN A 37 -17.14 -14.96 0.94
N ASP A 38 -15.85 -14.80 0.72
CA ASP A 38 -15.13 -13.56 0.47
C ASP A 38 -14.98 -13.19 -1.01
N LYS A 39 -15.55 -14.03 -1.92
CA LYS A 39 -15.48 -13.85 -3.39
C LYS A 39 -14.05 -13.58 -3.88
N ARG A 40 -13.07 -14.30 -3.31
CA ARG A 40 -11.64 -14.11 -3.60
C ARG A 40 -11.27 -14.36 -5.06
N TYR A 41 -11.99 -15.24 -5.75
CA TYR A 41 -11.79 -15.57 -7.16
C TYR A 41 -12.68 -14.77 -8.11
N THR A 42 -13.44 -13.80 -7.60
CA THR A 42 -14.20 -12.86 -8.43
C THR A 42 -13.39 -11.60 -8.62
N LEU A 43 -12.95 -11.33 -9.85
CA LEU A 43 -12.19 -10.12 -10.16
C LEU A 43 -13.04 -8.87 -9.95
N SER A 44 -12.40 -7.80 -9.49
CA SER A 44 -13.04 -6.49 -9.35
C SER A 44 -13.41 -5.90 -10.71
N LYS A 45 -14.41 -5.03 -10.74
CA LYS A 45 -14.81 -4.33 -11.98
C LYS A 45 -13.65 -3.55 -12.61
N THR A 46 -12.79 -2.99 -11.78
CA THR A 46 -11.61 -2.26 -12.23
C THR A 46 -10.58 -3.20 -12.86
N SER A 47 -10.31 -4.37 -12.26
CA SER A 47 -9.47 -5.39 -12.89
C SER A 47 -10.01 -5.80 -14.25
N LEU A 48 -11.32 -6.04 -14.36
CA LEU A 48 -11.96 -6.39 -15.62
C LEU A 48 -11.81 -5.29 -16.67
N SER A 49 -11.99 -4.01 -16.31
CA SER A 49 -11.82 -2.91 -17.25
C SER A 49 -10.38 -2.76 -17.77
N ILE A 50 -9.38 -3.08 -16.93
CA ILE A 50 -7.98 -3.10 -17.36
C ILE A 50 -7.73 -4.25 -18.35
N LEU A 51 -8.32 -5.43 -18.07
CA LEU A 51 -8.19 -6.59 -18.97
C LEU A 51 -8.80 -6.35 -20.34
N GLU A 52 -9.89 -5.58 -20.43
CA GLU A 52 -10.51 -5.19 -21.71
C GLU A 52 -9.60 -4.34 -22.59
N GLU A 53 -8.63 -3.65 -22.00
CA GLU A 53 -7.65 -2.81 -22.71
C GLU A 53 -6.44 -3.61 -23.25
N VAL A 54 -6.23 -4.84 -22.79
CA VAL A 54 -5.18 -5.75 -23.27
C VAL A 54 -5.62 -6.32 -24.61
N LYS A 55 -4.92 -5.97 -25.71
CA LYS A 55 -5.25 -6.36 -27.10
C LYS A 55 -4.15 -7.19 -27.78
N GLU A 56 -3.04 -7.38 -27.11
CA GLU A 56 -1.89 -8.14 -27.58
C GLU A 56 -1.34 -9.01 -26.44
N PRO A 57 -0.48 -10.01 -26.72
CA PRO A 57 0.04 -10.90 -25.70
C PRO A 57 0.69 -10.16 -24.52
N LEU A 58 0.16 -10.39 -23.32
CA LEU A 58 0.70 -9.93 -22.05
C LEU A 58 1.31 -11.16 -21.35
N ILE A 59 2.60 -11.07 -21.07
CA ILE A 59 3.38 -12.20 -20.52
C ILE A 59 3.68 -11.92 -19.05
N VAL A 60 3.46 -12.93 -18.21
CA VAL A 60 3.74 -12.86 -16.77
C VAL A 60 4.71 -13.98 -16.40
N ASP A 61 5.94 -13.62 -16.03
CA ASP A 61 6.95 -14.54 -15.51
C ASP A 61 6.93 -14.48 -13.97
N VAL A 62 6.54 -15.58 -13.33
CA VAL A 62 6.41 -15.71 -11.88
C VAL A 62 7.60 -16.50 -11.33
N PHE A 63 8.40 -15.88 -10.45
CA PHE A 63 9.61 -16.52 -9.90
C PHE A 63 9.35 -17.34 -8.63
N LEU A 64 8.18 -17.97 -8.58
CA LEU A 64 7.77 -18.88 -7.50
C LEU A 64 7.69 -20.33 -8.03
N LYS A 65 8.78 -20.84 -8.63
CA LYS A 65 8.89 -22.25 -9.03
C LYS A 65 9.89 -22.97 -8.12
N GLY A 66 9.49 -24.05 -7.51
CA GLY A 66 10.34 -24.89 -6.63
C GLY A 66 9.53 -25.60 -5.55
N ASP A 67 10.21 -26.43 -4.76
CA ASP A 67 9.64 -27.06 -3.57
C ASP A 67 9.79 -26.10 -2.37
N PHE A 68 8.68 -25.51 -1.97
CA PHE A 68 8.63 -24.51 -0.90
C PHE A 68 7.94 -25.04 0.35
N PRO A 69 8.21 -24.45 1.54
CA PRO A 69 7.38 -24.65 2.72
C PRO A 69 5.90 -24.37 2.45
N GLY A 70 5.02 -24.94 3.26
CA GLY A 70 3.56 -24.88 3.06
C GLY A 70 3.00 -23.50 2.81
N GLU A 71 3.52 -22.48 3.50
CA GLU A 71 3.10 -21.08 3.35
C GLU A 71 3.45 -20.52 1.96
N PHE A 72 4.67 -20.77 1.46
CA PHE A 72 5.08 -20.32 0.13
C PHE A 72 4.41 -21.10 -0.99
N LYS A 73 4.14 -22.39 -0.76
CA LYS A 73 3.33 -23.20 -1.68
C LYS A 73 1.91 -22.66 -1.79
N LYS A 74 1.35 -22.17 -0.68
CA LYS A 74 0.06 -21.47 -0.67
C LYS A 74 0.14 -20.19 -1.50
N LEU A 75 1.16 -19.35 -1.32
CA LEU A 75 1.35 -18.14 -2.12
C LEU A 75 1.46 -18.45 -3.61
N GLN A 76 2.22 -19.51 -3.97
CA GLN A 76 2.33 -19.99 -5.35
C GLN A 76 0.96 -20.39 -5.91
N THR A 77 0.19 -21.19 -5.15
CA THR A 77 -1.13 -21.68 -5.58
C THR A 77 -2.12 -20.55 -5.76
N GLU A 78 -2.21 -19.62 -4.82
CA GLU A 78 -3.12 -18.47 -4.90
C GLU A 78 -2.73 -17.53 -6.05
N THR A 79 -1.43 -17.33 -6.28
CA THR A 79 -0.93 -16.58 -7.45
C THR A 79 -1.34 -17.25 -8.76
N GLN A 80 -1.17 -18.57 -8.85
CA GLN A 80 -1.56 -19.34 -10.04
C GLN A 80 -3.06 -19.23 -10.29
N GLN A 81 -3.90 -19.44 -9.28
CA GLN A 81 -5.35 -19.36 -9.40
C GLN A 81 -5.81 -17.98 -9.86
N LEU A 82 -5.23 -16.91 -9.29
CA LEU A 82 -5.54 -15.54 -9.72
C LEU A 82 -5.16 -15.29 -11.19
N LEU A 83 -3.99 -15.75 -11.62
CA LEU A 83 -3.55 -15.61 -13.01
C LEU A 83 -4.39 -16.45 -13.98
N GLU A 84 -4.88 -17.61 -13.55
CA GLU A 84 -5.87 -18.39 -14.29
C GLU A 84 -7.21 -17.66 -14.45
N GLU A 85 -7.65 -16.91 -13.41
CA GLU A 85 -8.82 -16.04 -13.51
C GLU A 85 -8.59 -14.91 -14.53
N PHE A 86 -7.47 -14.20 -14.46
CA PHE A 86 -7.14 -13.17 -15.45
C PHE A 86 -7.14 -13.72 -16.87
N LYS A 87 -6.50 -14.87 -17.09
CA LYS A 87 -6.45 -15.56 -18.39
C LYS A 87 -7.82 -16.01 -18.88
N ALA A 88 -8.72 -16.40 -17.99
CA ALA A 88 -10.08 -16.80 -18.35
C ALA A 88 -10.91 -15.64 -18.89
N TYR A 89 -10.69 -14.42 -18.37
CA TYR A 89 -11.35 -13.21 -18.88
C TYR A 89 -10.68 -12.65 -20.14
N ASN A 90 -9.34 -12.76 -20.23
CA ASN A 90 -8.63 -12.32 -21.44
C ASN A 90 -7.55 -13.35 -21.83
N ARG A 91 -7.75 -14.01 -22.98
CA ARG A 91 -6.88 -15.08 -23.50
C ARG A 91 -5.50 -14.60 -23.96
N ASP A 92 -5.32 -13.29 -24.14
CA ASP A 92 -4.03 -12.70 -24.49
C ASP A 92 -3.08 -12.65 -23.28
N ILE A 93 -3.55 -13.00 -22.07
CA ILE A 93 -2.72 -13.14 -20.89
C ILE A 93 -2.12 -14.55 -20.85
N THR A 94 -0.81 -14.61 -20.83
CA THR A 94 -0.04 -15.83 -20.67
C THR A 94 0.87 -15.73 -19.47
N PHE A 95 1.00 -16.80 -18.71
CA PHE A 95 1.89 -16.80 -17.54
C PHE A 95 2.66 -18.12 -17.43
N GLN A 96 3.82 -18.05 -16.83
CA GLN A 96 4.65 -19.21 -16.50
C GLN A 96 5.32 -19.02 -15.15
N PHE A 97 5.54 -20.16 -14.48
CA PHE A 97 6.35 -20.20 -13.26
C PHE A 97 7.76 -20.61 -13.62
N VAL A 98 8.73 -19.79 -13.25
CA VAL A 98 10.14 -19.95 -13.61
C VAL A 98 10.98 -19.93 -12.32
N ASN A 99 11.96 -20.83 -12.26
CA ASN A 99 13.04 -20.71 -11.28
C ASN A 99 14.22 -20.01 -11.96
N PRO A 100 14.55 -18.76 -11.55
CA PRO A 100 15.56 -18.00 -12.28
C PRO A 100 16.99 -18.55 -12.16
N ILE A 101 17.23 -19.48 -11.24
CA ILE A 101 18.57 -20.04 -10.95
C ILE A 101 18.67 -21.55 -11.25
N GLU A 102 17.63 -22.19 -11.85
CA GLU A 102 17.57 -23.65 -12.01
C GLU A 102 18.56 -24.19 -13.06
N ASP A 103 18.73 -23.49 -14.18
CA ASP A 103 19.45 -23.98 -15.37
C ASP A 103 20.73 -23.19 -15.73
N GLU A 104 21.16 -22.25 -14.89
CA GLU A 104 22.22 -21.32 -15.28
C GLU A 104 23.56 -21.69 -14.65
N THR A 105 24.61 -21.62 -15.48
CA THR A 105 25.99 -21.92 -15.08
C THR A 105 26.63 -20.83 -14.18
N ASP A 106 26.06 -19.62 -14.16
CA ASP A 106 26.53 -18.50 -13.34
C ASP A 106 25.42 -17.91 -12.47
N GLN A 107 25.06 -18.64 -11.42
CA GLN A 107 23.98 -18.26 -10.48
C GLN A 107 24.27 -16.95 -9.75
N GLU A 108 25.55 -16.63 -9.50
CA GLU A 108 25.93 -15.39 -8.80
C GLU A 108 25.68 -14.16 -9.66
N ALA A 109 26.03 -14.19 -10.96
CA ALA A 109 25.80 -13.07 -11.88
C ALA A 109 24.29 -12.81 -12.08
N ILE A 110 23.49 -13.88 -12.17
CA ILE A 110 22.03 -13.77 -12.28
C ILE A 110 21.46 -13.16 -11.01
N MET A 111 21.85 -13.64 -9.85
CA MET A 111 21.43 -13.12 -8.56
C MET A 111 21.76 -11.62 -8.45
N GLN A 112 22.97 -11.22 -8.82
CA GLN A 112 23.36 -9.82 -8.82
C GLN A 112 22.48 -8.98 -9.78
N SER A 113 22.24 -9.47 -11.01
CA SER A 113 21.35 -8.82 -11.99
C SER A 113 19.91 -8.65 -11.46
N PHE A 114 19.39 -9.64 -10.74
CA PHE A 114 18.06 -9.55 -10.11
C PHE A 114 18.06 -8.52 -8.97
N MET A 115 19.08 -8.53 -8.12
CA MET A 115 19.22 -7.55 -7.03
C MET A 115 19.35 -6.12 -7.56
N GLU A 116 20.13 -5.90 -8.62
CA GLU A 116 20.25 -4.58 -9.29
C GLU A 116 18.92 -4.07 -9.86
N ARG A 117 18.04 -4.98 -10.29
CA ARG A 117 16.66 -4.66 -10.70
C ARG A 117 15.72 -4.48 -9.52
N GLY A 118 16.20 -4.68 -8.28
CA GLY A 118 15.39 -4.62 -7.06
C GLY A 118 14.49 -5.83 -6.85
N LEU A 119 14.84 -6.99 -7.44
CA LEU A 119 14.17 -8.28 -7.23
C LEU A 119 14.93 -9.05 -6.15
N THR A 120 14.76 -8.65 -4.89
CA THR A 120 15.51 -9.21 -3.76
C THR A 120 15.00 -10.60 -3.38
N PRO A 121 15.89 -11.60 -3.23
CA PRO A 121 15.52 -12.92 -2.72
C PRO A 121 15.31 -12.89 -1.21
N ILE A 122 14.61 -13.90 -0.72
CA ILE A 122 14.49 -14.20 0.70
C ILE A 122 14.95 -15.63 0.98
N ASN A 123 15.62 -15.83 2.12
CA ASN A 123 16.01 -17.16 2.58
C ASN A 123 14.92 -17.74 3.47
N VAL A 124 14.46 -18.93 3.14
CA VAL A 124 13.42 -19.65 3.87
C VAL A 124 13.98 -20.97 4.38
N SER A 125 13.79 -21.24 5.68
CA SER A 125 14.17 -22.53 6.25
C SER A 125 13.14 -23.59 5.89
N VAL A 126 13.59 -24.63 5.18
CA VAL A 126 12.78 -25.81 4.84
C VAL A 126 13.12 -26.95 5.78
N ASN A 127 12.12 -27.50 6.43
CA ASN A 127 12.29 -28.62 7.35
C ASN A 127 11.73 -29.90 6.67
N GLU A 128 12.58 -30.63 5.94
CA GLU A 128 12.21 -31.89 5.30
C GLU A 128 12.77 -33.08 6.07
N LYS A 129 11.88 -33.93 6.57
CA LYS A 129 12.22 -35.20 7.22
C LYS A 129 13.32 -35.08 8.30
N GLY A 130 13.31 -33.98 9.07
CA GLY A 130 14.30 -33.76 10.13
C GLY A 130 15.65 -33.16 9.66
N LYS A 131 15.78 -32.81 8.38
CA LYS A 131 16.90 -32.02 7.86
C LYS A 131 16.44 -30.58 7.65
N GLN A 132 17.11 -29.63 8.28
CA GLN A 132 16.97 -28.21 7.96
C GLN A 132 17.81 -27.91 6.71
N SER A 133 17.16 -27.43 5.66
CA SER A 133 17.79 -26.82 4.50
C SER A 133 17.32 -25.39 4.35
N GLN A 134 18.12 -24.53 3.72
CA GLN A 134 17.70 -23.19 3.34
C GLN A 134 17.36 -23.17 1.85
N ALA A 135 16.18 -22.70 1.52
CA ALA A 135 15.78 -22.44 0.14
C ALA A 135 15.77 -20.94 -0.12
N MET A 136 16.33 -20.53 -1.24
CA MET A 136 16.24 -19.15 -1.70
C MET A 136 14.97 -18.99 -2.54
N VAL A 137 14.15 -18.01 -2.21
CA VAL A 137 12.87 -17.73 -2.88
C VAL A 137 12.90 -16.33 -3.45
N PHE A 138 12.49 -16.17 -4.70
CA PHE A 138 12.27 -14.88 -5.35
C PHE A 138 10.77 -14.57 -5.39
N PRO A 139 10.21 -13.85 -4.40
CA PRO A 139 8.77 -13.61 -4.32
C PRO A 139 8.35 -12.45 -5.25
N TRP A 140 8.64 -12.59 -6.54
CA TRP A 140 8.42 -11.57 -7.55
C TRP A 140 7.80 -12.16 -8.81
N ALA A 141 7.13 -11.31 -9.57
CA ALA A 141 6.81 -11.58 -10.96
C ALA A 141 7.24 -10.37 -11.83
N ILE A 142 7.44 -10.62 -13.12
CA ILE A 142 7.62 -9.59 -14.14
C ILE A 142 6.46 -9.69 -15.12
N VAL A 143 5.83 -8.56 -15.38
CA VAL A 143 4.78 -8.40 -16.38
C VAL A 143 5.37 -7.67 -17.57
N THR A 144 5.22 -8.25 -18.77
CA THR A 144 5.73 -7.67 -20.03
C THR A 144 4.60 -7.51 -21.04
N TYR A 145 4.48 -6.33 -21.64
CA TYR A 145 3.52 -5.99 -22.68
C TYR A 145 4.14 -5.00 -23.67
N LYS A 146 4.13 -5.32 -24.98
CA LYS A 146 4.68 -4.43 -26.03
C LYS A 146 6.11 -3.93 -25.75
N GLY A 147 6.96 -4.76 -25.18
CA GLY A 147 8.33 -4.41 -24.82
C GLY A 147 8.48 -3.55 -23.57
N LYS A 148 7.38 -3.14 -22.91
CA LYS A 148 7.40 -2.52 -21.58
C LYS A 148 7.31 -3.62 -20.53
N SER A 149 8.13 -3.53 -19.49
CA SER A 149 8.12 -4.49 -18.38
C SER A 149 8.01 -3.76 -17.03
N THR A 150 7.30 -4.37 -16.10
CA THR A 150 7.24 -3.91 -14.70
C THR A 150 7.30 -5.09 -13.74
N LYS A 151 7.82 -4.86 -12.54
CA LYS A 151 7.92 -5.87 -11.49
C LYS A 151 6.67 -5.88 -10.60
N VAL A 152 6.31 -7.07 -10.12
CA VAL A 152 5.19 -7.29 -9.19
C VAL A 152 5.73 -7.94 -7.93
N PRO A 153 5.66 -7.29 -6.77
CA PRO A 153 5.99 -7.93 -5.50
C PRO A 153 4.87 -8.90 -5.11
N LEU A 154 5.22 -10.17 -4.89
CA LEU A 154 4.27 -11.20 -4.50
C LEU A 154 4.22 -11.42 -2.98
N LEU A 155 5.25 -11.01 -2.26
CA LEU A 155 5.33 -11.11 -0.81
C LEU A 155 5.47 -9.71 -0.20
N LYS A 156 4.64 -9.43 0.80
CA LYS A 156 4.76 -8.22 1.63
C LYS A 156 5.73 -8.42 2.76
N ASN A 157 6.52 -7.40 3.01
CA ASN A 157 7.37 -7.35 4.20
C ASN A 157 6.55 -6.75 5.35
N LEU A 158 6.17 -7.58 6.34
CA LEU A 158 5.47 -7.17 7.55
C LEU A 158 6.39 -7.37 8.75
N MET A 159 6.66 -6.28 9.47
CA MET A 159 7.57 -6.28 10.61
C MET A 159 6.99 -7.09 11.78
N GLY A 160 7.78 -8.06 12.29
CA GLY A 160 7.40 -8.90 13.41
C GLY A 160 6.30 -9.93 13.09
N ALA A 161 5.79 -9.96 11.85
CA ALA A 161 4.80 -10.95 11.44
C ALA A 161 5.44 -12.31 11.13
N SER A 162 4.72 -13.38 11.45
CA SER A 162 5.08 -14.73 11.03
C SER A 162 5.03 -14.89 9.51
N THR A 163 5.69 -15.92 8.98
CA THR A 163 5.64 -16.23 7.53
C THR A 163 4.20 -16.42 7.05
N ALA A 164 3.37 -17.08 7.86
CA ALA A 164 1.95 -17.28 7.54
C ALA A 164 1.17 -15.96 7.44
N GLU A 165 1.39 -15.01 8.35
CA GLU A 165 0.76 -13.69 8.31
C GLU A 165 1.23 -12.88 7.10
N LYS A 166 2.54 -12.91 6.78
CA LYS A 166 3.09 -12.28 5.59
C LYS A 166 2.45 -12.81 4.31
N VAL A 167 2.34 -14.12 4.18
CA VAL A 167 1.70 -14.77 3.02
C VAL A 167 0.21 -14.41 2.94
N ASN A 168 -0.52 -14.46 4.06
CA ASN A 168 -1.94 -14.11 4.07
C ASN A 168 -2.20 -12.67 3.63
N SER A 169 -1.43 -11.71 4.17
CA SER A 169 -1.51 -10.31 3.75
C SER A 169 -1.11 -10.12 2.28
N SER A 170 -0.13 -10.91 1.80
CA SER A 170 0.30 -10.87 0.40
C SER A 170 -0.79 -11.35 -0.54
N VAL A 171 -1.46 -12.46 -0.22
CA VAL A 171 -2.58 -13.00 -1.03
C VAL A 171 -3.72 -11.99 -1.16
N GLN A 172 -4.06 -11.28 -0.07
CA GLN A 172 -5.06 -10.21 -0.12
C GLN A 172 -4.68 -9.08 -1.08
N HIS A 173 -3.39 -8.89 -1.32
CA HIS A 173 -2.86 -7.81 -2.14
C HIS A 173 -2.62 -8.21 -3.61
N LEU A 174 -2.60 -9.50 -3.95
CA LEU A 174 -2.22 -10.00 -5.27
C LEU A 174 -3.04 -9.38 -6.41
N GLU A 175 -4.37 -9.31 -6.27
CA GLU A 175 -5.23 -8.74 -7.32
C GLU A 175 -4.84 -7.29 -7.63
N TYR A 176 -4.64 -6.47 -6.59
CA TYR A 176 -4.19 -5.11 -6.78
C TYR A 176 -2.79 -5.05 -7.40
N ALA A 177 -1.84 -5.86 -6.94
CA ALA A 177 -0.47 -5.85 -7.42
C ALA A 177 -0.40 -6.17 -8.94
N PHE A 178 -1.11 -7.20 -9.39
CA PHE A 178 -1.18 -7.54 -10.81
C PHE A 178 -1.99 -6.53 -11.63
N ALA A 179 -3.16 -6.10 -11.15
CA ALA A 179 -3.97 -5.10 -11.84
C ALA A 179 -3.22 -3.77 -12.02
N ASN A 180 -2.48 -3.34 -11.00
CA ASN A 180 -1.62 -2.16 -11.10
C ASN A 180 -0.49 -2.35 -12.11
N ALA A 181 0.16 -3.51 -12.12
CA ALA A 181 1.21 -3.83 -13.08
C ALA A 181 0.66 -3.86 -14.51
N PHE A 182 -0.50 -4.49 -14.73
CA PHE A 182 -1.17 -4.50 -16.05
C PHE A 182 -1.52 -3.08 -16.50
N ASN A 183 -2.13 -2.29 -15.62
CA ASN A 183 -2.43 -0.88 -15.91
C ASN A 183 -1.17 -0.08 -16.31
N THR A 184 -0.06 -0.31 -15.61
CA THR A 184 1.22 0.38 -15.86
C THR A 184 1.83 0.04 -17.22
N VAL A 185 1.76 -1.22 -17.67
CA VAL A 185 2.36 -1.62 -18.95
C VAL A 185 1.42 -1.40 -20.14
N VAL A 186 0.10 -1.47 -19.91
CA VAL A 186 -0.92 -1.34 -20.96
C VAL A 186 -1.20 0.14 -21.28
N LYS A 187 -1.29 0.99 -20.26
CA LYS A 187 -1.58 2.43 -20.43
C LYS A 187 -0.32 3.26 -20.56
N ASP A 188 -0.37 4.21 -21.45
CA ASP A 188 0.64 5.27 -21.46
C ASP A 188 0.38 6.23 -20.30
N LYS A 189 1.47 6.79 -19.77
CA LYS A 189 1.37 7.82 -18.74
C LYS A 189 0.58 9.02 -19.31
N GLN A 190 -0.37 9.51 -18.54
CA GLN A 190 -1.19 10.65 -18.93
C GLN A 190 -1.12 11.76 -17.89
N LYS A 191 -1.08 11.40 -16.62
CA LYS A 191 -1.11 12.34 -15.49
C LYS A 191 0.25 12.97 -15.25
N LYS A 192 0.22 14.26 -14.86
CA LYS A 192 1.40 15.08 -14.61
C LYS A 192 1.45 15.51 -13.15
N VAL A 193 2.58 15.28 -12.52
CA VAL A 193 2.85 15.60 -11.12
C VAL A 193 3.88 16.72 -11.06
N ALA A 194 3.56 17.81 -10.37
CA ALA A 194 4.48 18.88 -10.06
C ALA A 194 5.10 18.64 -8.67
N VAL A 195 6.41 18.69 -8.55
CA VAL A 195 7.10 18.86 -7.27
C VAL A 195 7.36 20.35 -7.11
N ILE A 196 6.69 20.96 -6.13
CA ILE A 196 6.78 22.39 -5.87
C ILE A 196 8.12 22.73 -5.23
N LYS A 197 8.68 23.85 -5.64
CA LYS A 197 9.92 24.45 -5.13
C LYS A 197 9.76 25.97 -5.06
N GLY A 198 10.61 26.62 -4.27
CA GLY A 198 10.65 28.08 -4.11
C GLY A 198 10.51 28.55 -2.66
N ASN A 199 10.07 27.68 -1.75
CA ASN A 199 9.87 27.99 -0.32
C ASN A 199 10.72 27.09 0.59
N GLY A 200 11.95 26.76 0.16
CA GLY A 200 12.89 25.98 0.95
C GLY A 200 12.52 24.50 1.10
N GLU A 201 11.79 23.95 0.15
CA GLU A 201 11.33 22.56 0.18
C GLU A 201 12.48 21.55 0.14
N MET A 202 12.20 20.34 0.62
CA MET A 202 13.14 19.23 0.73
C MET A 202 13.92 19.01 -0.58
N HIS A 203 15.24 18.79 -0.45
CA HIS A 203 16.11 18.53 -1.59
C HIS A 203 15.76 17.20 -2.28
N ASP A 204 15.80 17.18 -3.62
CA ASP A 204 15.37 16.02 -4.43
C ASP A 204 16.12 14.73 -4.09
N LEU A 205 17.38 14.80 -3.68
CA LEU A 205 18.17 13.64 -3.26
C LEU A 205 17.55 12.93 -2.05
N LEU A 206 16.96 13.69 -1.12
CA LEU A 206 16.30 13.16 0.06
C LEU A 206 14.90 12.59 -0.22
N MET A 207 14.36 12.85 -1.42
CA MET A 207 13.10 12.28 -1.92
C MET A 207 13.32 11.37 -3.13
N ALA A 208 14.54 11.00 -3.43
CA ALA A 208 14.90 10.39 -4.71
C ALA A 208 14.19 9.05 -4.97
N ASP A 209 14.05 8.19 -3.95
CA ASP A 209 13.33 6.93 -4.11
C ASP A 209 11.83 7.17 -4.34
N PHE A 210 11.21 8.10 -3.62
CA PHE A 210 9.81 8.50 -3.84
C PHE A 210 9.60 9.08 -5.25
N ILE A 211 10.43 10.03 -5.67
CA ILE A 211 10.36 10.63 -7.01
C ILE A 211 10.54 9.57 -8.10
N LYS A 212 11.45 8.60 -7.90
CA LYS A 212 11.67 7.47 -8.81
C LYS A 212 10.40 6.62 -8.96
N GLN A 213 9.74 6.28 -7.84
CA GLN A 213 8.51 5.50 -7.88
C GLN A 213 7.34 6.24 -8.55
N VAL A 214 7.17 7.53 -8.27
CA VAL A 214 6.17 8.36 -8.95
C VAL A 214 6.44 8.42 -10.45
N ARG A 215 7.71 8.54 -10.85
CA ARG A 215 8.13 8.58 -12.26
C ARG A 215 7.82 7.29 -13.01
N GLU A 216 7.75 6.14 -12.35
CA GLU A 216 7.38 4.87 -13.00
C GLU A 216 5.99 4.95 -13.64
N ASN A 217 5.01 5.60 -12.96
CA ASN A 217 3.61 5.61 -13.37
C ASN A 217 3.13 6.95 -13.95
N TYR A 218 3.81 8.07 -13.64
CA TYR A 218 3.36 9.42 -13.94
C TYR A 218 4.46 10.26 -14.59
N TYR A 219 4.08 11.30 -15.33
CA TYR A 219 5.03 12.34 -15.69
C TYR A 219 5.29 13.21 -14.46
N ILE A 220 6.53 13.42 -14.08
CA ILE A 220 6.91 14.24 -12.93
C ILE A 220 7.86 15.35 -13.38
N GLY A 221 7.66 16.55 -12.89
CA GLY A 221 8.50 17.70 -13.13
C GLY A 221 8.53 18.65 -11.94
N THR A 222 9.58 19.43 -11.86
CA THR A 222 9.71 20.51 -10.88
C THR A 222 8.92 21.72 -11.33
N PHE A 223 8.22 22.37 -10.40
CA PHE A 223 7.55 23.65 -10.60
C PHE A 223 7.99 24.62 -9.51
N THR A 224 8.64 25.72 -9.88
CA THR A 224 9.08 26.72 -8.89
C THR A 224 8.06 27.85 -8.73
N LEU A 225 7.86 28.28 -7.47
CA LEU A 225 7.05 29.45 -7.12
C LEU A 225 7.84 30.77 -7.23
N ASP A 226 9.16 30.74 -7.41
CA ASP A 226 10.02 31.93 -7.53
C ASP A 226 9.57 32.92 -8.61
N SER A 227 8.90 32.41 -9.65
CA SER A 227 8.39 33.24 -10.74
C SER A 227 7.06 33.93 -10.43
N VAL A 228 6.37 33.52 -9.35
CA VAL A 228 5.04 34.03 -8.98
C VAL A 228 5.08 35.52 -8.67
N ALA A 229 6.09 35.98 -7.94
CA ALA A 229 6.26 37.40 -7.60
C ALA A 229 6.30 38.34 -8.83
N LYS A 230 6.74 37.82 -9.99
CA LYS A 230 6.85 38.61 -11.23
C LYS A 230 5.70 38.35 -12.21
N LYS A 231 5.18 37.14 -12.27
CA LYS A 231 4.22 36.66 -13.29
C LYS A 231 3.19 35.69 -12.70
N PRO A 232 2.39 36.10 -11.72
CA PRO A 232 1.47 35.20 -11.01
C PRO A 232 0.43 34.55 -11.92
N GLN A 233 -0.14 35.27 -12.90
CA GLN A 233 -1.14 34.71 -13.83
C GLN A 233 -0.54 33.63 -14.75
N GLU A 234 0.69 33.85 -15.25
CA GLU A 234 1.39 32.84 -16.09
C GLU A 234 1.73 31.61 -15.25
N SER A 235 2.20 31.80 -14.00
CA SER A 235 2.51 30.73 -13.07
C SER A 235 1.29 29.89 -12.75
N LEU A 236 0.13 30.50 -12.49
CA LEU A 236 -1.13 29.80 -12.27
C LEU A 236 -1.56 29.01 -13.53
N ALA A 237 -1.49 29.64 -14.71
CA ALA A 237 -1.84 28.97 -15.96
C ALA A 237 -0.92 27.77 -16.25
N TYR A 238 0.34 27.84 -15.82
CA TYR A 238 1.29 26.75 -15.96
C TYR A 238 1.03 25.62 -14.96
N LEU A 239 0.78 25.96 -13.68
CA LEU A 239 0.48 24.98 -12.62
C LEU A 239 -0.82 24.21 -12.93
N LYS A 240 -1.83 24.86 -13.52
CA LYS A 240 -3.09 24.21 -13.96
C LYS A 240 -2.90 23.11 -15.02
N LYS A 241 -1.70 22.96 -15.62
CA LYS A 241 -1.38 21.85 -16.54
C LYS A 241 -0.98 20.56 -15.83
N TYR A 242 -0.77 20.61 -14.52
CA TYR A 242 -0.47 19.47 -13.68
C TYR A 242 -1.74 18.97 -12.98
N ASP A 243 -1.84 17.65 -12.82
CA ASP A 243 -2.96 16.99 -12.15
C ASP A 243 -2.80 16.94 -10.63
N LEU A 244 -1.55 16.92 -10.16
CA LEU A 244 -1.17 16.86 -8.75
C LEU A 244 0.01 17.80 -8.49
N ALA A 245 -0.05 18.54 -7.40
CA ALA A 245 1.09 19.30 -6.85
C ALA A 245 1.50 18.69 -5.50
N ILE A 246 2.80 18.38 -5.36
CA ILE A 246 3.41 17.86 -4.13
C ILE A 246 4.25 18.97 -3.53
N ILE A 247 3.92 19.38 -2.30
CA ILE A 247 4.64 20.38 -1.50
C ILE A 247 5.27 19.62 -0.34
N ALA A 248 6.60 19.51 -0.33
CA ALA A 248 7.31 18.65 0.62
C ALA A 248 8.31 19.44 1.45
N LYS A 249 8.05 19.54 2.75
CA LYS A 249 8.91 20.19 3.75
C LYS A 249 9.29 21.63 3.38
N PRO A 250 8.31 22.52 3.13
CA PRO A 250 8.63 23.93 3.00
C PRO A 250 9.20 24.45 4.33
N THR A 251 10.22 25.32 4.25
CA THR A 251 10.89 25.93 5.41
C THR A 251 10.82 27.45 5.38
N GLU A 252 10.37 28.03 4.26
CA GLU A 252 10.21 29.47 4.08
C GLU A 252 8.74 29.85 3.96
N GLN A 253 8.42 31.09 4.35
CA GLN A 253 7.06 31.61 4.35
C GLN A 253 6.54 31.80 2.91
N PHE A 254 5.31 31.36 2.65
CA PHE A 254 4.63 31.60 1.39
C PHE A 254 4.12 33.05 1.32
N SER A 255 4.41 33.74 0.24
CA SER A 255 3.83 35.04 -0.07
C SER A 255 2.32 34.95 -0.34
N ASP A 256 1.62 36.07 -0.26
CA ASP A 256 0.18 36.07 -0.51
C ASP A 256 -0.14 35.74 -1.99
N GLU A 257 0.72 36.12 -2.92
CA GLU A 257 0.60 35.78 -4.35
C GLU A 257 0.77 34.28 -4.57
N GLU A 258 1.73 33.64 -3.94
CA GLU A 258 1.95 32.19 -3.99
C GLU A 258 0.76 31.43 -3.42
N LYS A 259 0.24 31.88 -2.29
CA LYS A 259 -0.99 31.32 -1.69
C LYS A 259 -2.18 31.48 -2.63
N GLN A 260 -2.35 32.62 -3.31
CA GLN A 260 -3.42 32.80 -4.30
C GLN A 260 -3.26 31.85 -5.49
N VAL A 261 -2.04 31.62 -5.98
CA VAL A 261 -1.76 30.65 -7.07
C VAL A 261 -2.15 29.22 -6.64
N LEU A 262 -1.75 28.80 -5.46
CA LEU A 262 -2.06 27.47 -4.91
C LEU A 262 -3.56 27.32 -4.61
N ASP A 263 -4.19 28.33 -4.00
CA ASP A 263 -5.63 28.36 -3.75
C ASP A 263 -6.43 28.20 -5.07
N GLN A 264 -6.12 29.01 -6.08
CA GLN A 264 -6.82 28.96 -7.35
C GLN A 264 -6.51 27.69 -8.16
N TYR A 265 -5.35 27.05 -7.96
CA TYR A 265 -5.08 25.74 -8.48
C TYR A 265 -6.03 24.70 -7.89
N ILE A 266 -6.19 24.69 -6.55
CA ILE A 266 -7.09 23.77 -5.82
C ILE A 266 -8.55 24.02 -6.21
N ILE A 267 -9.00 25.28 -6.22
CA ILE A 267 -10.37 25.65 -6.59
C ILE A 267 -10.73 25.18 -8.02
N ASN A 268 -9.79 25.21 -8.94
CA ASN A 268 -9.98 24.72 -10.30
C ASN A 268 -9.91 23.19 -10.45
N GLY A 269 -9.77 22.43 -9.34
CA GLY A 269 -9.77 20.96 -9.31
C GLY A 269 -8.38 20.35 -9.33
N GLY A 270 -7.33 21.14 -9.18
CA GLY A 270 -5.97 20.67 -8.96
C GLY A 270 -5.86 19.95 -7.60
N LYS A 271 -5.21 18.81 -7.58
CA LYS A 271 -5.05 17.99 -6.38
C LYS A 271 -3.72 18.31 -5.70
N THR A 272 -3.67 18.20 -4.37
CA THR A 272 -2.45 18.53 -3.63
C THR A 272 -2.10 17.50 -2.58
N LEU A 273 -0.80 17.25 -2.42
CA LEU A 273 -0.21 16.47 -1.35
C LEU A 273 0.74 17.39 -0.58
N TRP A 274 0.37 17.69 0.65
CA TRP A 274 1.12 18.54 1.55
C TRP A 274 1.82 17.71 2.61
N LEU A 275 3.13 17.87 2.73
CA LEU A 275 3.98 17.28 3.75
C LEU A 275 4.60 18.45 4.51
N VAL A 276 4.09 18.74 5.70
CA VAL A 276 4.34 20.04 6.37
C VAL A 276 4.79 19.81 7.80
N ASP A 277 5.95 20.34 8.13
CA ASP A 277 6.45 20.45 9.50
C ASP A 277 6.08 21.82 10.07
N GLN A 278 5.16 21.83 11.02
CA GLN A 278 4.75 23.08 11.72
C GLN A 278 5.73 23.45 12.84
N VAL A 279 6.68 22.56 13.15
CA VAL A 279 7.76 22.78 14.12
C VAL A 279 9.08 22.55 13.42
N ASN A 280 9.99 23.50 13.53
CA ASN A 280 11.36 23.36 13.03
C ASN A 280 12.18 22.54 14.02
N MET A 281 12.41 21.28 13.68
CA MET A 281 13.22 20.33 14.44
C MET A 281 13.71 19.22 13.52
N GLU A 282 15.00 18.87 13.62
CA GLU A 282 15.63 17.83 12.84
C GLU A 282 16.44 16.90 13.75
N MET A 283 16.47 15.59 13.43
CA MET A 283 17.27 14.64 14.19
C MET A 283 18.77 14.99 14.17
N ASP A 284 19.24 15.48 13.05
CA ASP A 284 20.65 15.87 12.87
C ASP A 284 21.07 17.02 13.80
N SER A 285 20.12 17.89 14.21
CA SER A 285 20.38 18.98 15.14
C SER A 285 20.69 18.52 16.58
N LEU A 286 20.36 17.26 16.91
CA LEU A 286 20.65 16.63 18.19
C LEU A 286 22.05 15.98 18.25
N TYR A 287 22.69 15.77 17.11
CA TYR A 287 24.04 15.17 17.05
C TYR A 287 25.12 16.22 17.29
N ASN A 288 25.04 16.89 18.44
CA ASN A 288 26.01 17.85 18.94
C ASN A 288 26.53 17.42 20.33
N ASP A 289 27.52 18.12 20.87
CA ASP A 289 28.15 17.77 22.16
C ASP A 289 27.16 17.77 23.35
N SER A 290 26.10 18.58 23.30
CA SER A 290 25.09 18.64 24.34
C SER A 290 23.98 17.59 24.20
N GLY A 291 23.81 17.01 23.02
CA GLY A 291 22.70 16.10 22.69
C GLY A 291 21.34 16.78 22.78
N THR A 292 21.29 18.12 22.67
CA THR A 292 20.04 18.90 22.80
C THR A 292 19.88 19.88 21.65
N SER A 293 18.64 20.21 21.32
CA SER A 293 18.28 21.24 20.34
C SER A 293 16.95 21.89 20.69
N LEU A 294 16.76 23.15 20.32
CA LEU A 294 15.53 23.90 20.55
C LEU A 294 14.57 23.70 19.39
N ALA A 295 13.39 23.14 19.68
CA ALA A 295 12.29 23.04 18.75
C ALA A 295 11.42 24.31 18.85
N PHE A 296 11.11 24.94 17.74
CA PHE A 296 10.30 26.17 17.68
C PHE A 296 9.32 26.16 16.52
N PRO A 297 8.20 26.92 16.62
CA PRO A 297 7.19 26.96 15.55
C PRO A 297 7.78 27.41 14.22
N ASN A 298 7.34 26.77 13.13
CA ASN A 298 7.69 27.15 11.77
C ASN A 298 6.59 28.06 11.20
N ASP A 299 6.91 29.32 10.89
CA ASP A 299 5.95 30.24 10.29
C ASP A 299 5.97 30.16 8.77
N LEU A 300 5.14 29.31 8.22
CA LEU A 300 4.99 29.12 6.77
C LEU A 300 3.95 30.04 6.13
N GLY A 301 3.19 30.80 6.91
CA GLY A 301 2.10 31.63 6.41
C GLY A 301 0.89 30.86 5.89
N LEU A 302 0.79 29.53 6.12
CA LEU A 302 -0.25 28.66 5.55
C LEU A 302 -1.46 28.45 6.46
N ASN A 303 -1.43 28.97 7.70
CA ASN A 303 -2.45 28.70 8.72
C ASN A 303 -3.84 29.17 8.29
N ASP A 304 -3.95 30.31 7.62
CA ASP A 304 -5.21 30.89 7.15
C ASP A 304 -5.81 30.04 6.00
N MET A 305 -4.98 29.51 5.11
CA MET A 305 -5.40 28.63 4.02
C MET A 305 -5.92 27.29 4.55
N PHE A 306 -5.17 26.63 5.41
CA PHE A 306 -5.60 25.35 6.01
C PHE A 306 -6.84 25.53 6.88
N PHE A 307 -6.94 26.63 7.62
CA PHE A 307 -8.13 26.94 8.42
C PHE A 307 -9.38 27.10 7.55
N LYS A 308 -9.30 27.82 6.43
CA LYS A 308 -10.41 27.94 5.47
C LYS A 308 -10.81 26.58 4.90
N TYR A 309 -9.85 25.69 4.67
CA TYR A 309 -10.11 24.33 4.17
C TYR A 309 -10.58 23.35 5.26
N GLY A 310 -10.54 23.77 6.53
CA GLY A 310 -11.15 23.03 7.64
C GLY A 310 -10.21 22.10 8.39
N ILE A 311 -8.93 22.44 8.43
CA ILE A 311 -7.93 21.83 9.31
C ILE A 311 -7.02 22.90 9.91
N ARG A 312 -6.33 22.53 10.98
CA ARG A 312 -5.25 23.33 11.59
C ARG A 312 -4.12 22.38 12.01
N ILE A 313 -2.90 22.63 11.56
CA ILE A 313 -1.72 21.95 12.06
C ILE A 313 -1.23 22.74 13.28
N ARG A 314 -1.16 22.07 14.44
CA ARG A 314 -0.72 22.73 15.69
C ARG A 314 0.79 22.77 15.76
N PRO A 315 1.40 23.85 16.28
CA PRO A 315 2.84 23.95 16.47
C PRO A 315 3.30 23.22 17.75
N ASP A 316 2.83 21.99 17.92
CA ASP A 316 3.22 21.10 19.00
C ASP A 316 3.94 19.88 18.42
N LEU A 317 4.86 19.27 19.17
CA LEU A 317 5.43 17.97 18.85
C LEU A 317 4.59 16.83 19.46
N ILE A 318 4.51 15.70 18.79
CA ILE A 318 3.90 14.50 19.34
C ILE A 318 4.97 13.65 20.01
N LYS A 319 4.79 13.35 21.31
CA LYS A 319 5.57 12.36 22.04
C LYS A 319 4.71 11.12 22.22
N ASP A 320 5.16 9.95 21.70
CA ASP A 320 4.39 8.71 21.67
C ASP A 320 5.21 7.56 22.28
N GLU A 321 4.60 6.72 23.11
CA GLU A 321 5.26 5.54 23.67
C GLU A 321 5.44 4.42 22.63
N TYR A 322 4.59 4.37 21.60
CA TYR A 322 4.82 3.54 20.43
C TYR A 322 5.72 4.33 19.45
N ALA A 323 7.02 4.10 19.59
CA ALA A 323 8.04 4.87 18.90
C ALA A 323 9.03 3.97 18.15
N THR A 324 9.73 4.54 17.19
CA THR A 324 10.82 3.85 16.49
C THR A 324 12.11 3.92 17.33
N PRO A 325 12.97 2.89 17.25
CA PRO A 325 14.23 2.91 17.98
C PRO A 325 15.26 3.81 17.28
N ILE A 326 16.09 4.49 18.11
CA ILE A 326 17.34 5.11 17.69
C ILE A 326 18.52 4.38 18.33
N LYS A 327 19.70 4.49 17.72
CA LYS A 327 20.92 3.85 18.16
C LYS A 327 21.88 4.89 18.73
N LEU A 328 22.11 4.85 20.03
CA LEU A 328 22.97 5.81 20.72
C LEU A 328 24.25 5.13 21.24
N ALA A 329 25.36 5.85 21.20
CA ALA A 329 26.61 5.44 21.82
C ALA A 329 26.46 5.49 23.36
N THR A 330 26.68 4.36 24.03
CA THR A 330 26.49 4.24 25.49
C THR A 330 27.78 3.95 26.24
N GLY A 331 28.89 3.78 25.55
CA GLY A 331 30.19 3.52 26.16
C GLY A 331 31.24 3.06 25.16
N GLN A 332 32.42 2.73 25.68
CA GLN A 332 33.51 2.15 24.91
C GLN A 332 33.90 0.81 25.53
N GLN A 333 34.09 -0.21 24.69
CA GLN A 333 34.65 -1.49 25.09
C GLN A 333 35.95 -1.70 24.31
N GLY A 334 37.08 -1.38 24.96
CA GLY A 334 38.37 -1.31 24.28
C GLY A 334 38.40 -0.15 23.26
N SER A 335 38.70 -0.45 22.00
CA SER A 335 38.71 0.51 20.89
C SER A 335 37.34 0.60 20.15
N SER A 336 36.34 -0.18 20.56
CA SER A 336 35.05 -0.24 19.90
C SER A 336 34.00 0.55 20.66
N THR A 337 33.24 1.40 19.98
CA THR A 337 32.11 2.10 20.56
C THR A 337 30.95 1.13 20.75
N GLN A 338 30.42 1.08 21.96
CA GLN A 338 29.23 0.30 22.28
C GLN A 338 27.97 1.12 21.99
N TYR A 339 27.02 0.52 21.25
CA TYR A 339 25.75 1.14 20.90
C TYR A 339 24.58 0.40 21.53
N THR A 340 23.61 1.16 22.04
CA THR A 340 22.36 0.62 22.57
C THR A 340 21.18 1.24 21.82
N GLN A 341 20.14 0.43 21.60
CA GLN A 341 18.91 0.92 20.98
C GLN A 341 17.94 1.37 22.07
N TYR A 342 17.37 2.57 21.87
CA TYR A 342 16.36 3.17 22.72
C TYR A 342 15.16 3.58 21.87
N LEU A 343 13.95 3.51 22.41
CA LEU A 343 12.76 4.06 21.76
C LEU A 343 12.81 5.59 21.79
N TRP A 344 12.71 6.20 20.61
CA TRP A 344 12.72 7.65 20.44
C TRP A 344 11.30 8.20 20.40
N LYS A 345 10.77 8.66 21.53
CA LYS A 345 9.36 9.05 21.69
C LYS A 345 8.89 10.18 20.75
N TYR A 346 9.81 10.98 20.19
CA TYR A 346 9.53 11.96 19.14
C TYR A 346 9.54 11.39 17.71
N SER A 347 9.74 10.08 17.57
CA SER A 347 9.57 9.38 16.30
C SER A 347 8.43 8.36 16.42
N PRO A 348 7.17 8.82 16.33
CA PRO A 348 6.01 7.95 16.46
C PRO A 348 5.99 6.85 15.42
N LEU A 349 5.73 5.61 15.86
CA LEU A 349 5.44 4.49 15.00
C LEU A 349 3.93 4.40 14.81
N ILE A 350 3.43 4.82 13.66
CA ILE A 350 2.01 4.89 13.38
C ILE A 350 1.50 3.56 12.83
N PHE A 351 0.43 3.05 13.45
CA PHE A 351 -0.26 1.85 13.02
C PHE A 351 -1.39 2.26 12.07
N PRO A 352 -1.33 1.87 10.79
CA PRO A 352 -2.36 2.22 9.83
C PRO A 352 -3.71 1.62 10.22
N ASP A 353 -4.78 2.38 10.00
CA ASP A 353 -6.14 1.85 10.03
C ASP A 353 -6.43 1.11 8.71
N PHE A 354 -7.11 -0.04 8.80
CA PHE A 354 -7.39 -0.88 7.63
C PHE A 354 -8.69 -0.51 6.91
N GLU A 355 -9.35 0.57 7.28
CA GLU A 355 -10.64 0.95 6.70
C GLU A 355 -10.52 1.68 5.35
N HIS A 356 -9.46 2.49 5.17
CA HIS A 356 -9.31 3.29 3.96
C HIS A 356 -8.32 2.65 2.95
N PRO A 357 -8.57 2.71 1.61
CA PRO A 357 -7.69 2.12 0.60
C PRO A 357 -6.22 2.60 0.67
N ILE A 358 -5.99 3.85 1.10
CA ILE A 358 -4.64 4.40 1.28
C ILE A 358 -3.87 3.66 2.38
N THR A 359 -4.55 3.33 3.48
CA THR A 359 -3.94 2.78 4.69
C THR A 359 -4.07 1.27 4.83
N LYS A 360 -4.92 0.66 3.99
CA LYS A 360 -5.18 -0.78 4.05
C LYS A 360 -3.98 -1.59 3.56
N ASN A 361 -3.65 -2.65 4.30
CA ASN A 361 -2.57 -3.57 3.95
C ASN A 361 -1.21 -2.89 3.72
N ILE A 362 -0.85 -1.91 4.53
CA ILE A 362 0.49 -1.34 4.58
C ILE A 362 1.12 -1.61 5.95
N GLU A 363 2.45 -1.60 5.99
CA GLU A 363 3.22 -1.75 7.21
C GLU A 363 3.13 -0.46 8.06
N LYS A 364 3.53 -0.56 9.32
CA LYS A 364 3.66 0.58 10.24
C LYS A 364 4.53 1.66 9.62
N ILE A 365 4.16 2.91 9.83
CA ILE A 365 4.80 4.07 9.21
C ILE A 365 5.62 4.80 10.27
N LYS A 366 6.88 5.09 9.93
CA LYS A 366 7.75 5.90 10.76
C LYS A 366 7.47 7.38 10.49
N PHE A 367 7.19 8.11 11.56
CA PHE A 367 7.15 9.56 11.61
C PHE A 367 8.33 10.09 12.43
N GLU A 368 8.68 11.38 12.27
CA GLU A 368 9.74 12.03 13.02
C GLU A 368 9.34 13.48 13.31
N PHE A 369 9.25 13.86 14.58
CA PHE A 369 8.80 15.18 15.03
C PHE A 369 7.42 15.62 14.52
N ALA A 370 6.49 14.67 14.38
CA ALA A 370 5.15 14.90 13.87
C ALA A 370 4.36 15.92 14.68
N ASN A 371 3.44 16.61 14.01
CA ASN A 371 2.58 17.62 14.60
C ASN A 371 1.10 17.18 14.62
N PRO A 372 0.29 17.53 15.64
CA PRO A 372 -1.13 17.22 15.65
C PRO A 372 -1.92 18.06 14.63
N ILE A 373 -2.86 17.42 13.92
CA ILE A 373 -3.83 18.08 13.06
C ILE A 373 -5.18 18.16 13.79
N GLU A 374 -5.73 19.36 13.91
CA GLU A 374 -7.10 19.59 14.37
C GLU A 374 -8.05 19.63 13.17
N ILE A 375 -9.19 18.93 13.31
CA ILE A 375 -10.24 18.91 12.28
C ILE A 375 -11.31 19.93 12.64
N LEU A 376 -11.56 20.88 11.74
CA LEU A 376 -12.53 21.94 11.90
C LEU A 376 -13.80 21.64 11.09
N LYS A 377 -14.95 22.15 11.56
CA LYS A 377 -16.23 21.97 10.85
C LYS A 377 -16.32 22.91 9.65
N ASN A 378 -16.56 22.35 8.46
CA ASN A 378 -17.01 23.02 7.25
C ASN A 378 -17.63 21.98 6.31
N ASP A 379 -18.01 22.36 5.08
CA ASP A 379 -18.69 21.50 4.10
C ASP A 379 -17.77 20.51 3.37
N ILE A 380 -16.44 20.58 3.58
CA ILE A 380 -15.47 19.67 3.01
C ILE A 380 -15.47 18.37 3.82
N SER A 381 -15.53 17.22 3.15
CA SER A 381 -15.35 15.91 3.78
C SER A 381 -13.93 15.74 4.28
N LYS A 382 -13.76 15.25 5.48
CA LYS A 382 -12.44 14.96 6.08
C LYS A 382 -12.39 13.54 6.59
N THR A 383 -11.38 12.82 6.14
CA THR A 383 -11.09 11.46 6.59
C THR A 383 -9.73 11.43 7.24
N VAL A 384 -9.67 11.02 8.50
CA VAL A 384 -8.40 10.79 9.19
C VAL A 384 -7.78 9.53 8.64
N LEU A 385 -6.61 9.65 8.02
CA LEU A 385 -5.88 8.51 7.46
C LEU A 385 -4.97 7.85 8.50
N LEU A 386 -4.28 8.67 9.28
CA LEU A 386 -3.31 8.21 10.27
C LEU A 386 -3.44 9.03 11.56
N SER A 387 -3.28 8.36 12.69
CA SER A 387 -3.27 8.98 14.02
C SER A 387 -2.18 8.40 14.89
N SER A 388 -1.68 9.18 15.83
CA SER A 388 -0.80 8.72 16.89
C SER A 388 -1.49 7.69 17.79
N SER A 389 -0.74 7.00 18.63
CA SER A 389 -1.27 5.99 19.54
C SER A 389 -2.16 6.59 20.65
N LYS A 390 -2.80 5.73 21.43
CA LYS A 390 -3.51 6.15 22.64
C LYS A 390 -2.54 6.62 23.74
N LEU A 391 -1.29 6.20 23.69
CA LEU A 391 -0.23 6.54 24.64
C LEU A 391 0.66 7.66 24.08
N SER A 392 0.05 8.65 23.45
CA SER A 392 0.72 9.82 22.93
C SER A 392 0.21 11.10 23.58
N ARG A 393 1.03 12.13 23.54
CA ARG A 393 0.68 13.47 24.06
C ARG A 393 1.33 14.58 23.24
N PRO A 394 0.70 15.76 23.15
CA PRO A 394 1.32 16.94 22.56
C PRO A 394 2.36 17.53 23.52
N VAL A 395 3.43 18.08 22.97
CA VAL A 395 4.44 18.87 23.66
C VAL A 395 4.51 20.23 22.97
N GLY A 396 4.09 21.28 23.68
CA GLY A 396 4.05 22.65 23.15
C GLY A 396 5.44 23.18 22.85
N THR A 397 5.55 24.01 21.81
CA THR A 397 6.79 24.70 21.43
C THR A 397 6.71 26.19 21.74
N PRO A 398 7.84 26.87 21.99
CA PRO A 398 9.22 26.37 21.95
C PRO A 398 9.58 25.43 23.11
N VAL A 399 10.36 24.39 22.84
CA VAL A 399 10.80 23.41 23.83
C VAL A 399 12.20 22.88 23.48
N GLU A 400 13.02 22.63 24.50
CA GLU A 400 14.28 21.91 24.34
C GLU A 400 14.02 20.41 24.22
N VAL A 401 14.51 19.81 23.14
CA VAL A 401 14.49 18.36 22.91
C VAL A 401 15.88 17.81 23.23
N SER A 402 15.92 16.73 24.01
CA SER A 402 17.19 16.12 24.46
C SER A 402 17.22 14.63 24.16
N LEU A 403 18.36 14.11 23.69
CA LEU A 403 18.61 12.68 23.54
C LEU A 403 18.52 11.93 24.86
N THR A 404 18.77 12.59 26.01
CA THR A 404 18.63 11.98 27.33
C THR A 404 17.21 11.58 27.69
N SER A 405 16.21 12.18 26.99
CA SER A 405 14.78 11.86 27.20
C SER A 405 14.40 10.41 26.86
N VAL A 406 15.31 9.64 26.21
CA VAL A 406 15.09 8.21 25.96
C VAL A 406 15.05 7.36 27.24
N THR A 407 15.62 7.88 28.34
CA THR A 407 15.64 7.19 29.64
C THR A 407 14.49 7.60 30.56
N GLU A 408 13.63 8.55 30.12
CA GLU A 408 12.47 8.98 30.91
C GLU A 408 11.44 7.86 31.00
N GLU A 409 11.06 7.51 32.23
CA GLU A 409 9.98 6.55 32.45
C GLU A 409 8.62 7.11 32.04
N PRO A 410 7.75 6.29 31.42
CA PRO A 410 6.41 6.73 31.04
C PRO A 410 5.57 7.08 32.28
N ASN A 411 4.94 8.26 32.26
CA ASN A 411 3.96 8.64 33.28
C ASN A 411 2.54 8.50 32.69
N PRO A 412 1.75 7.48 33.07
CA PRO A 412 0.42 7.24 32.50
C PRO A 412 -0.54 8.44 32.62
N GLY A 413 -0.40 9.27 33.66
CA GLY A 413 -1.22 10.47 33.85
C GLY A 413 -1.02 11.52 32.76
N GLU A 414 0.13 11.55 32.08
CA GLU A 414 0.42 12.52 31.03
C GLU A 414 -0.28 12.21 29.72
N TYR A 415 -0.70 10.96 29.50
CA TYR A 415 -1.32 10.47 28.27
C TYR A 415 -2.86 10.41 28.35
N ALA A 416 -3.44 10.53 29.55
CA ALA A 416 -4.88 10.39 29.75
C ALA A 416 -5.67 11.38 28.86
N ASN A 417 -6.51 10.84 27.97
CA ASN A 417 -7.37 11.56 27.01
C ASN A 417 -6.65 12.51 26.02
N LYS A 418 -5.34 12.33 25.81
CA LYS A 418 -4.54 13.19 24.91
C LYS A 418 -4.12 12.47 23.62
N GLY A 419 -4.19 11.15 23.56
CA GLY A 419 -3.77 10.36 22.43
C GLY A 419 -4.72 10.35 21.24
N LYS A 420 -4.37 9.59 20.20
CA LYS A 420 -5.08 9.50 18.91
C LYS A 420 -5.17 10.85 18.18
N MET A 421 -4.08 11.58 18.17
CA MET A 421 -3.98 12.83 17.42
C MET A 421 -3.82 12.53 15.92
N PRO A 422 -4.67 13.10 15.05
CA PRO A 422 -4.50 12.96 13.61
C PRO A 422 -3.14 13.53 13.16
N VAL A 423 -2.46 12.80 12.26
CA VAL A 423 -1.18 13.22 11.65
C VAL A 423 -1.23 13.16 10.11
N ALA A 424 -2.25 12.53 9.55
CA ALA A 424 -2.53 12.57 8.12
C ALA A 424 -4.04 12.63 7.89
N VAL A 425 -4.49 13.57 7.07
CA VAL A 425 -5.91 13.83 6.79
C VAL A 425 -6.13 13.99 5.29
N LEU A 426 -7.16 13.32 4.78
CA LEU A 426 -7.69 13.50 3.43
C LEU A 426 -8.88 14.47 3.48
N LEU A 427 -8.86 15.47 2.61
CA LEU A 427 -9.94 16.43 2.39
C LEU A 427 -10.48 16.25 0.97
N GLU A 428 -11.80 16.11 0.84
CA GLU A 428 -12.46 15.90 -0.44
C GLU A 428 -13.71 16.75 -0.56
N GLY A 429 -13.90 17.38 -1.70
CA GLY A 429 -15.10 18.18 -1.96
C GLY A 429 -14.86 19.41 -2.82
N LYS A 430 -15.80 20.33 -2.78
CA LYS A 430 -15.68 21.65 -3.42
C LYS A 430 -15.08 22.63 -2.42
N PHE A 431 -13.85 23.01 -2.66
CA PHE A 431 -13.15 23.97 -1.80
C PHE A 431 -13.67 25.39 -2.06
N HIS A 432 -13.67 26.21 -1.03
CA HIS A 432 -13.94 27.65 -1.10
C HIS A 432 -12.63 28.41 -0.98
N SER A 433 -12.43 29.38 -1.88
CA SER A 433 -11.21 30.18 -1.90
C SER A 433 -10.99 30.89 -0.56
N MET A 434 -9.76 30.92 -0.08
CA MET A 434 -9.39 31.69 1.09
C MET A 434 -9.51 33.22 0.85
N TYR A 435 -9.54 33.63 -0.40
CA TYR A 435 -9.71 35.03 -0.83
C TYR A 435 -11.18 35.41 -1.11
N GLU A 436 -12.13 34.52 -0.83
CA GLU A 436 -13.54 34.85 -0.90
C GLU A 436 -13.84 36.04 0.07
N ASN A 437 -14.37 37.14 -0.49
CA ASN A 437 -14.62 38.42 0.20
C ASN A 437 -13.35 39.10 0.77
N ARG A 438 -12.17 38.84 0.17
CA ARG A 438 -10.91 39.52 0.52
C ARG A 438 -10.31 40.20 -0.70
N VAL A 439 -9.38 41.12 -0.46
CA VAL A 439 -8.58 41.74 -1.52
C VAL A 439 -7.66 40.70 -2.09
N LEU A 440 -7.61 40.63 -3.42
CA LEU A 440 -6.73 39.69 -4.14
C LEU A 440 -5.30 40.23 -4.13
N PRO A 441 -4.29 39.43 -3.81
CA PRO A 441 -2.88 39.78 -3.94
C PRO A 441 -2.48 40.16 -5.36
N PHE A 442 -3.05 39.51 -6.36
CA PHE A 442 -2.92 39.91 -7.78
C PHE A 442 -4.26 39.78 -8.51
N ASP A 443 -4.44 40.62 -9.54
CA ASP A 443 -5.64 40.61 -10.36
C ASP A 443 -5.67 39.33 -11.24
N ASP A 444 -6.71 38.51 -11.08
CA ASP A 444 -6.94 37.33 -11.87
C ASP A 444 -8.37 37.34 -12.44
N LYS A 445 -8.49 37.56 -13.76
CA LYS A 445 -9.78 37.55 -14.46
C LYS A 445 -10.47 36.18 -14.43
N THR A 446 -9.75 35.12 -14.07
CA THR A 446 -10.27 33.74 -13.95
C THR A 446 -10.51 33.32 -12.53
N PHE A 447 -10.40 34.27 -11.58
CA PHE A 447 -10.61 34.01 -10.15
C PHE A 447 -11.98 33.39 -9.89
N ALA A 448 -11.99 32.30 -9.13
CA ALA A 448 -13.19 31.61 -8.71
C ALA A 448 -13.24 31.50 -7.19
N THR A 449 -14.37 31.84 -6.59
CA THR A 449 -14.61 31.64 -5.16
C THR A 449 -14.87 30.18 -4.81
N THR A 450 -15.51 29.46 -5.72
CA THR A 450 -15.78 28.03 -5.66
C THR A 450 -15.60 27.43 -7.04
N GLY A 451 -15.22 26.18 -7.14
CA GLY A 451 -14.96 25.58 -8.44
C GLY A 451 -15.30 24.10 -8.52
N LYS A 452 -14.36 23.34 -9.07
CA LYS A 452 -14.49 21.89 -9.25
C LYS A 452 -14.23 21.18 -7.91
N SER A 453 -14.77 19.97 -7.78
CA SER A 453 -14.38 19.07 -6.69
C SER A 453 -12.89 18.74 -6.80
N SER A 454 -12.20 18.78 -5.69
CA SER A 454 -10.78 18.47 -5.58
C SER A 454 -10.50 17.56 -4.40
N LYS A 455 -9.27 17.05 -4.32
CA LYS A 455 -8.76 16.22 -3.24
C LYS A 455 -7.45 16.81 -2.72
N MET A 456 -7.30 16.82 -1.42
CA MET A 456 -6.09 17.26 -0.74
C MET A 456 -5.72 16.24 0.34
N ILE A 457 -4.46 15.85 0.41
CA ILE A 457 -3.93 15.10 1.55
C ILE A 457 -2.93 15.99 2.26
N VAL A 458 -3.06 16.09 3.58
CA VAL A 458 -2.13 16.81 4.44
C VAL A 458 -1.54 15.84 5.43
N VAL A 459 -0.21 15.75 5.46
CA VAL A 459 0.58 14.98 6.42
C VAL A 459 1.41 15.96 7.22
N SER A 460 1.31 15.91 8.52
CA SER A 460 1.97 16.85 9.44
C SER A 460 3.34 16.37 9.91
N ASP A 461 4.07 15.78 8.98
CA ASP A 461 5.47 15.40 9.09
C ASP A 461 5.98 15.14 7.68
N ALA A 462 6.94 15.92 7.26
CA ALA A 462 7.49 15.79 5.90
C ALA A 462 8.58 14.72 5.80
N ASP A 463 9.18 14.32 6.91
CA ASP A 463 10.20 13.27 6.94
C ASP A 463 9.61 11.88 6.57
N VAL A 464 8.30 11.76 6.55
CA VAL A 464 7.59 10.60 6.00
C VAL A 464 7.97 10.26 4.56
N ALA A 465 8.38 11.28 3.77
CA ALA A 465 8.83 11.14 2.39
C ALA A 465 10.36 11.15 2.24
N LYS A 466 11.10 11.33 3.34
CA LYS A 466 12.56 11.45 3.35
C LYS A 466 13.25 10.09 3.34
N ASN A 467 14.01 9.80 2.31
CA ASN A 467 14.88 8.62 2.31
C ASN A 467 16.24 8.92 2.97
N GLN A 468 16.80 7.93 3.65
CA GLN A 468 18.15 8.00 4.17
C GLN A 468 19.17 7.80 3.03
N LEU A 469 20.42 8.22 3.28
CA LEU A 469 21.53 8.02 2.35
C LEU A 469 22.50 6.97 2.92
N ASP A 470 23.10 6.19 2.03
CA ASP A 470 24.18 5.27 2.38
C ASP A 470 25.51 6.05 2.62
N LYS A 471 26.59 5.34 2.89
CA LYS A 471 27.95 5.91 3.08
C LYS A 471 28.53 6.59 1.82
N ASN A 472 27.97 6.31 0.66
CA ASN A 472 28.38 6.89 -0.64
C ASN A 472 27.39 7.97 -1.10
N PHE A 473 26.52 8.47 -0.21
CA PHE A 473 25.46 9.44 -0.50
C PHE A 473 24.44 8.96 -1.54
N GLN A 474 24.30 7.62 -1.72
CA GLN A 474 23.25 7.08 -2.56
C GLN A 474 21.95 6.95 -1.76
N PRO A 475 20.79 7.30 -2.37
CA PRO A 475 19.51 7.21 -1.69
C PRO A 475 19.13 5.74 -1.43
N LEU A 476 18.80 5.46 -0.18
CA LEU A 476 18.24 4.19 0.25
C LEU A 476 16.74 4.15 -0.05
N GLU A 477 16.16 2.97 0.02
CA GLU A 477 14.72 2.79 -0.14
C GLU A 477 13.95 3.61 0.91
N LEU A 478 12.87 4.29 0.47
CA LEU A 478 12.03 5.08 1.37
C LEU A 478 11.43 4.19 2.47
N GLY A 479 11.58 4.62 3.71
CA GLY A 479 11.18 3.86 4.91
C GLY A 479 12.24 2.92 5.45
N TYR A 480 13.37 2.69 4.75
CA TYR A 480 14.47 1.89 5.28
C TYR A 480 15.31 2.70 6.27
N ASP A 481 15.42 2.19 7.48
CA ASP A 481 16.29 2.72 8.54
C ASP A 481 17.61 1.95 8.58
N LYS A 482 18.69 2.58 8.13
CA LYS A 482 20.04 1.99 8.06
C LYS A 482 20.66 1.63 9.41
N TRP A 483 20.19 2.26 10.49
CA TRP A 483 20.72 2.04 11.84
C TRP A 483 20.14 0.80 12.51
N THR A 484 18.86 0.53 12.24
CA THR A 484 18.12 -0.61 12.80
C THR A 484 17.92 -1.73 11.80
N SER A 485 18.23 -1.48 10.51
CA SER A 485 17.97 -2.39 9.38
C SER A 485 16.49 -2.77 9.23
N VAL A 486 15.60 -1.86 9.60
CA VAL A 486 14.14 -2.04 9.53
C VAL A 486 13.59 -1.26 8.34
N LEU A 487 12.67 -1.88 7.60
CA LEU A 487 11.92 -1.25 6.51
C LEU A 487 10.49 -0.97 6.99
N TYR A 488 10.11 0.30 7.07
CA TYR A 488 8.78 0.80 7.42
C TYR A 488 7.89 1.00 6.19
N GLY A 489 6.59 1.16 6.39
CA GLY A 489 5.58 1.31 5.35
C GLY A 489 5.50 2.68 4.67
N ASN A 490 6.47 3.55 4.88
CA ASN A 490 6.47 4.93 4.36
C ASN A 490 6.29 4.98 2.84
N LYS A 491 7.02 4.14 2.10
CA LYS A 491 6.95 4.06 0.64
C LYS A 491 5.55 3.70 0.15
N ASP A 492 4.96 2.65 0.74
CA ASP A 492 3.62 2.20 0.38
C ASP A 492 2.58 3.29 0.68
N PHE A 493 2.68 3.95 1.84
CA PHE A 493 1.78 5.03 2.22
C PHE A 493 1.86 6.20 1.24
N MET A 494 3.05 6.70 0.95
CA MET A 494 3.26 7.82 0.04
C MET A 494 2.78 7.53 -1.37
N MET A 495 3.09 6.33 -1.90
CA MET A 495 2.61 5.92 -3.22
C MET A 495 1.10 5.74 -3.26
N ASN A 496 0.48 5.22 -2.18
CA ASN A 496 -0.97 5.13 -2.09
C ASN A 496 -1.64 6.50 -2.05
N CYS A 497 -1.04 7.50 -1.38
CA CYS A 497 -1.53 8.88 -1.40
C CYS A 497 -1.54 9.44 -2.84
N VAL A 498 -0.43 9.28 -3.58
CA VAL A 498 -0.34 9.74 -4.98
C VAL A 498 -1.34 9.01 -5.86
N ASN A 499 -1.40 7.67 -5.75
CA ASN A 499 -2.31 6.85 -6.54
C ASN A 499 -3.77 7.22 -6.26
N TYR A 500 -4.16 7.45 -4.99
CA TYR A 500 -5.53 7.85 -4.63
C TYR A 500 -5.91 9.23 -5.17
N LEU A 501 -4.98 10.19 -5.09
CA LEU A 501 -5.20 11.54 -5.62
C LEU A 501 -5.34 11.54 -7.15
N LEU A 502 -4.64 10.65 -7.86
CA LEU A 502 -4.64 10.58 -9.32
C LEU A 502 -5.56 9.49 -9.90
N ASP A 503 -6.18 8.68 -9.05
CA ASP A 503 -7.03 7.57 -9.47
C ASP A 503 -8.37 8.08 -10.02
N ASP A 504 -8.55 7.95 -11.33
CA ASP A 504 -9.82 8.22 -12.02
C ASP A 504 -10.64 6.92 -12.23
N ASN A 505 -10.03 5.74 -12.07
CA ASN A 505 -10.61 4.44 -12.45
C ASN A 505 -10.98 3.56 -11.24
N GLY A 506 -10.68 3.98 -10.02
CA GLY A 506 -10.92 3.20 -8.81
C GLY A 506 -9.94 2.03 -8.61
N LEU A 507 -8.75 2.07 -9.24
CA LEU A 507 -7.74 1.02 -9.13
C LEU A 507 -7.31 0.80 -7.68
N ILE A 508 -7.10 1.89 -6.94
CA ILE A 508 -6.70 1.80 -5.53
C ILE A 508 -7.78 1.13 -4.66
N ASN A 509 -9.06 1.19 -5.06
CA ASN A 509 -10.16 0.57 -4.31
C ASN A 509 -10.12 -0.96 -4.34
N ILE A 510 -9.36 -1.59 -5.26
CA ILE A 510 -9.11 -3.03 -5.24
C ILE A 510 -8.46 -3.44 -3.91
N ARG A 511 -7.67 -2.57 -3.30
CA ARG A 511 -7.04 -2.79 -1.99
C ARG A 511 -8.06 -2.93 -0.85
N SER A 512 -9.27 -2.40 -1.01
CA SER A 512 -10.32 -2.52 0.00
C SER A 512 -11.01 -3.88 0.03
N LYS A 513 -10.74 -4.78 -0.94
CA LYS A 513 -11.27 -6.13 -0.95
C LYS A 513 -10.70 -6.94 0.22
N ASP A 514 -11.57 -7.47 1.07
CA ASP A 514 -11.18 -8.36 2.16
C ASP A 514 -11.16 -9.80 1.65
N VAL A 515 -9.97 -10.38 1.62
CA VAL A 515 -9.78 -11.81 1.34
C VAL A 515 -9.33 -12.47 2.63
N SER A 516 -10.22 -13.25 3.25
CA SER A 516 -9.90 -13.99 4.45
C SER A 516 -9.53 -15.43 4.10
N LEU A 517 -8.26 -15.76 4.24
CA LEU A 517 -7.83 -17.14 4.06
C LEU A 517 -8.24 -17.95 5.29
N PRO A 518 -9.07 -19.01 5.13
CA PRO A 518 -9.45 -19.83 6.26
C PRO A 518 -8.19 -20.52 6.83
N MET A 519 -7.88 -20.19 8.06
CA MET A 519 -6.83 -20.87 8.83
C MET A 519 -7.46 -21.82 9.84
N LEU A 520 -6.83 -22.98 9.98
CA LEU A 520 -7.23 -23.92 11.01
C LEU A 520 -6.87 -23.33 12.37
N ASP A 521 -7.88 -23.09 13.21
CA ASP A 521 -7.68 -22.71 14.60
C ASP A 521 -7.26 -23.97 15.38
N VAL A 522 -5.93 -24.13 15.52
CA VAL A 522 -5.33 -25.33 16.12
C VAL A 522 -5.77 -25.49 17.57
N GLU A 523 -5.93 -24.40 18.32
CA GLU A 523 -6.37 -24.43 19.72
C GLU A 523 -7.81 -24.94 19.81
N LYS A 524 -8.74 -24.41 19.01
CA LYS A 524 -10.13 -24.89 18.95
C LYS A 524 -10.25 -26.34 18.48
N VAL A 525 -9.39 -26.76 17.55
CA VAL A 525 -9.37 -28.16 17.10
C VAL A 525 -8.85 -29.08 18.20
N GLN A 526 -7.83 -28.68 18.97
CA GLN A 526 -7.32 -29.46 20.09
C GLN A 526 -8.33 -29.53 21.26
N GLU A 527 -8.98 -28.42 21.59
CA GLU A 527 -10.04 -28.39 22.60
C GLU A 527 -11.25 -29.28 22.24
N ASN A 528 -11.59 -29.34 20.94
CA ASN A 528 -12.74 -30.08 20.43
C ASN A 528 -12.34 -31.25 19.54
N TYR A 529 -11.22 -31.92 19.82
CA TYR A 529 -10.64 -32.96 18.97
C TYR A 529 -11.65 -34.07 18.61
N THR A 530 -12.35 -34.63 19.62
CA THR A 530 -13.34 -35.70 19.41
C THR A 530 -14.52 -35.26 18.57
N SER A 531 -15.05 -34.05 18.80
CA SER A 531 -16.17 -33.50 18.02
C SER A 531 -15.77 -33.23 16.57
N SER A 532 -14.56 -32.70 16.36
CA SER A 532 -13.98 -32.46 15.02
C SER A 532 -13.79 -33.77 14.27
N GLN A 533 -13.34 -34.83 14.95
CA GLN A 533 -13.15 -36.16 14.38
C GLN A 533 -14.48 -36.83 13.98
N ILE A 534 -15.52 -36.72 14.83
CA ILE A 534 -16.88 -37.21 14.53
C ILE A 534 -17.46 -36.46 13.35
N LEU A 535 -17.31 -35.14 13.28
CA LEU A 535 -17.85 -34.32 12.20
C LEU A 535 -17.17 -34.62 10.86
N THR A 536 -15.83 -34.76 10.85
CA THR A 536 -15.06 -34.90 9.59
C THR A 536 -15.03 -36.32 9.06
N VAL A 537 -15.08 -37.34 9.93
CA VAL A 537 -15.01 -38.75 9.55
C VAL A 537 -16.37 -39.45 9.73
N GLY A 538 -17.01 -39.25 10.87
CA GLY A 538 -18.25 -39.95 11.20
C GLY A 538 -19.44 -39.51 10.35
N LEU A 539 -19.63 -38.19 10.20
CA LEU A 539 -20.77 -37.63 9.45
C LEU A 539 -20.80 -38.08 7.97
N PRO A 540 -19.71 -38.04 7.19
CA PRO A 540 -19.69 -38.56 5.82
C PRO A 540 -20.04 -40.05 5.72
N ILE A 541 -19.58 -40.87 6.66
CA ILE A 541 -19.91 -42.30 6.71
C ILE A 541 -21.41 -42.51 6.94
N VAL A 542 -22.00 -41.76 7.88
CA VAL A 542 -23.43 -41.83 8.17
C VAL A 542 -24.26 -41.40 6.93
N ILE A 543 -23.86 -40.31 6.27
CA ILE A 543 -24.53 -39.83 5.04
C ILE A 543 -24.49 -40.90 3.93
N LEU A 544 -23.30 -41.51 3.72
CA LEU A 544 -23.14 -42.60 2.74
C LEU A 544 -23.98 -43.83 3.08
N ALA A 545 -24.06 -44.22 4.35
CA ALA A 545 -24.88 -45.31 4.80
C ALA A 545 -26.40 -45.03 4.59
N LEU A 546 -26.86 -43.82 4.94
CA LEU A 546 -28.24 -43.40 4.70
C LEU A 546 -28.56 -43.37 3.19
N PHE A 547 -27.65 -42.85 2.39
CA PHE A 547 -27.82 -42.87 0.93
C PHE A 547 -27.91 -44.31 0.39
N GLY A 548 -27.04 -45.22 0.84
CA GLY A 548 -27.05 -46.63 0.45
C GLY A 548 -28.37 -47.31 0.83
N VAL A 549 -28.92 -47.09 2.01
CA VAL A 549 -30.20 -47.61 2.44
C VAL A 549 -31.33 -47.04 1.59
N LEU A 550 -31.37 -45.71 1.41
CA LEU A 550 -32.37 -45.02 0.59
C LEU A 550 -32.34 -45.51 -0.87
N PHE A 551 -31.16 -45.62 -1.46
CA PHE A 551 -30.95 -46.11 -2.82
C PHE A 551 -31.45 -47.56 -2.97
N THR A 552 -31.10 -48.43 -2.03
CA THR A 552 -31.53 -49.82 -2.03
C THR A 552 -33.06 -49.95 -1.88
N TYR A 553 -33.67 -49.11 -1.01
CA TYR A 553 -35.12 -49.05 -0.85
C TYR A 553 -35.81 -48.61 -2.14
N LEU A 554 -35.37 -47.49 -2.73
CA LEU A 554 -35.94 -46.98 -3.99
C LEU A 554 -35.75 -47.98 -5.17
N ARG A 555 -34.60 -48.64 -5.24
CA ARG A 555 -34.33 -49.69 -6.22
C ARG A 555 -35.25 -50.89 -6.05
N LYS A 556 -35.44 -51.41 -4.83
CA LYS A 556 -36.39 -52.47 -4.54
C LYS A 556 -37.82 -52.09 -4.95
N ARG A 557 -38.28 -50.89 -4.58
CA ARG A 557 -39.59 -50.38 -4.93
C ARG A 557 -39.80 -50.25 -6.44
N LYS A 558 -38.78 -49.95 -7.23
CA LYS A 558 -38.86 -49.77 -8.68
C LYS A 558 -38.76 -51.07 -9.48
N TYR A 559 -38.05 -52.07 -8.93
CA TYR A 559 -37.72 -53.31 -9.68
C TYR A 559 -38.19 -54.60 -9.00
N SER A 560 -38.94 -54.52 -7.88
CA SER A 560 -39.42 -55.68 -7.13
C SER A 560 -40.94 -55.92 -7.36
N ASN A 561 -41.46 -55.55 -8.54
CA ASN A 561 -42.77 -56.02 -9.02
C ASN A 561 -42.58 -56.99 -10.11
#